data_8c731bcb23f8ecc7b8d777fcff127b4f
#
_entry.id   8c731bcb23f8ecc7b8d777fcff127b4f
#
_cell.length_a   1.000
_cell.length_b   1.000
_cell.length_c   1.000
_cell.angle_alpha   90.00
_cell.angle_beta   90.00
_cell.angle_gamma   90.00
#
_symmetry.space_group_name_H-M   'P 1'
#
loop_
_entity.id
_entity.type
_entity.pdbx_description
1 polymer ?
#
loop_
_entity_poly.entity_id
_entity_poly.type
_entity_poly.pdbx_seq_one_letter_code
_entity_poly.pdbx_strand_id
1 'polypeptide(L)'
;MEVTQIKGGHTVTAFDDEIAEIAIAINAMSQAATHALDASMDALVSSDQARAKELIAQDLRLDALESELERKVTRCIALRAPVADDLRYLMMAI
;
A
#
# COMPACT_ATOMS: atom_id res chain seq x y z
N MET A 1 -25.93 23.23 -5.87
CA MET A 1 -25.31 22.40 -6.90
C MET A 1 -23.81 22.53 -6.93
N GLU A 2 -23.27 23.72 -6.92
CA GLU A 2 -21.81 23.93 -6.88
C GLU A 2 -21.14 23.28 -5.68
N VAL A 3 -21.76 23.37 -4.49
CA VAL A 3 -21.23 22.76 -3.26
C VAL A 3 -21.16 21.24 -3.38
N THR A 4 -22.14 20.61 -4.02
CA THR A 4 -22.18 19.16 -4.23
C THR A 4 -21.08 18.74 -5.20
N GLN A 5 -20.86 19.50 -6.27
CA GLN A 5 -19.82 19.23 -7.26
C GLN A 5 -18.42 19.36 -6.66
N ILE A 6 -18.17 20.41 -5.86
CA ILE A 6 -16.91 20.64 -5.17
C ILE A 6 -16.65 19.49 -4.20
N LYS A 7 -17.64 19.08 -3.43
CA LYS A 7 -17.54 18.00 -2.46
C LYS A 7 -17.28 16.65 -3.15
N GLY A 8 -17.97 16.37 -4.26
CA GLY A 8 -17.78 15.17 -5.06
C GLY A 8 -16.40 15.13 -5.69
N GLY A 9 -15.95 16.24 -6.29
CA GLY A 9 -14.62 16.36 -6.88
C GLY A 9 -13.52 16.20 -5.84
N HIS A 10 -13.69 16.78 -4.64
CA HIS A 10 -12.75 16.66 -3.55
C HIS A 10 -12.64 15.20 -3.06
N THR A 11 -13.76 14.49 -2.96
CA THR A 11 -13.79 13.08 -2.56
C THR A 11 -13.08 12.19 -3.59
N VAL A 12 -13.31 12.42 -4.87
CA VAL A 12 -12.66 11.67 -5.97
C VAL A 12 -11.16 11.94 -5.95
N THR A 13 -10.73 13.19 -5.77
CA THR A 13 -9.31 13.54 -5.68
C THR A 13 -8.64 12.86 -4.48
N ALA A 14 -9.29 12.86 -3.33
CA ALA A 14 -8.77 12.19 -2.14
C ALA A 14 -8.63 10.68 -2.34
N PHE A 15 -9.57 10.05 -3.03
CA PHE A 15 -9.51 8.63 -3.36
C PHE A 15 -8.37 8.34 -4.34
N ASP A 16 -8.21 9.16 -5.37
CA ASP A 16 -7.12 9.02 -6.33
C ASP A 16 -5.77 9.18 -5.66
N ASP A 17 -5.63 10.12 -4.72
CA ASP A 17 -4.40 10.30 -3.95
C ASP A 17 -4.09 9.09 -3.07
N GLU A 18 -5.10 8.50 -2.44
CA GLU A 18 -4.94 7.29 -1.63
C GLU A 18 -4.50 6.10 -2.48
N ILE A 19 -5.09 5.93 -3.66
CA ILE A 19 -4.70 4.88 -4.60
C ILE A 19 -3.26 5.09 -5.06
N ALA A 20 -2.87 6.33 -5.35
CA ALA A 20 -1.49 6.66 -5.72
C ALA A 20 -0.50 6.34 -4.60
N GLU A 21 -0.84 6.64 -3.35
CA GLU A 21 -0.01 6.30 -2.19
C GLU A 21 0.15 4.77 -2.04
N ILE A 22 -0.93 4.03 -2.24
CA ILE A 22 -0.91 2.57 -2.18
C ILE A 22 -0.02 2.01 -3.30
N ALA A 23 -0.14 2.54 -4.51
CA ALA A 23 0.70 2.13 -5.64
C ALA A 23 2.18 2.38 -5.38
N ILE A 24 2.52 3.53 -4.79
CA ILE A 24 3.90 3.86 -4.39
C ILE A 24 4.40 2.86 -3.33
N ALA A 25 3.57 2.55 -2.35
CA ALA A 25 3.92 1.60 -1.29
C ALA A 25 4.15 0.18 -1.83
N ILE A 26 3.31 -0.27 -2.77
CA ILE A 26 3.48 -1.57 -3.45
C ILE A 26 4.79 -1.59 -4.23
N ASN A 27 5.10 -0.53 -4.95
CA ASN A 27 6.33 -0.44 -5.73
C ASN A 27 7.56 -0.47 -4.83
N ALA A 28 7.55 0.27 -3.71
CA ALA A 28 8.64 0.25 -2.74
C ALA A 28 8.84 -1.13 -2.14
N MET A 29 7.76 -1.83 -1.82
CA MET A 29 7.79 -3.19 -1.29
C MET A 29 8.35 -4.18 -2.32
N SER A 30 7.94 -4.05 -3.57
CA SER A 30 8.44 -4.89 -4.68
C SER A 30 9.93 -4.70 -4.89
N GLN A 31 10.42 -3.47 -4.85
CA GLN A 31 11.86 -3.18 -4.96
C GLN A 31 12.63 -3.75 -3.78
N ALA A 32 12.10 -3.61 -2.57
CA ALA A 32 12.74 -4.16 -1.37
C ALA A 32 12.81 -5.69 -1.41
N ALA A 33 11.75 -6.35 -1.89
CA ALA A 33 11.70 -7.80 -2.04
C ALA A 33 12.71 -8.30 -3.08
N THR A 34 12.81 -7.62 -4.22
CA THR A 34 13.78 -7.94 -5.27
C THR A 34 15.20 -7.77 -4.74
N HIS A 35 15.46 -6.70 -4.02
CA HIS A 35 16.78 -6.43 -3.44
C HIS A 35 17.15 -7.49 -2.40
N ALA A 36 16.20 -7.90 -1.56
CA ALA A 36 16.39 -8.96 -0.58
C ALA A 36 16.71 -10.30 -1.25
N LEU A 37 16.04 -10.61 -2.37
CA LEU A 37 16.31 -11.83 -3.13
C LEU A 37 17.73 -11.82 -3.70
N ASP A 38 18.16 -10.73 -4.33
CA ASP A 38 19.49 -10.58 -4.86
C ASP A 38 20.56 -10.72 -3.77
N ALA A 39 20.35 -10.09 -2.63
CA ALA A 39 21.25 -10.18 -1.49
C ALA A 39 21.31 -11.60 -0.92
N SER A 40 20.18 -12.33 -0.91
CA SER A 40 20.13 -13.73 -0.50
C SER A 40 20.96 -14.62 -1.40
N MET A 41 20.85 -14.42 -2.70
CA MET A 41 21.65 -15.19 -3.69
C MET A 41 23.14 -14.91 -3.52
N ASP A 42 23.50 -13.64 -3.35
CA ASP A 42 24.90 -13.25 -3.11
C ASP A 42 25.45 -13.86 -1.81
N ALA A 43 24.68 -13.86 -0.75
CA ALA A 43 25.07 -14.45 0.54
C ALA A 43 25.29 -15.97 0.42
N LEU A 44 24.42 -16.67 -0.33
CA LEU A 44 24.56 -18.10 -0.57
C LEU A 44 25.83 -18.43 -1.35
N VAL A 45 26.16 -17.61 -2.36
CA VAL A 45 27.31 -17.83 -3.21
C VAL A 45 28.62 -17.52 -2.48
N SER A 46 28.64 -16.41 -1.71
CA SER A 46 29.87 -15.90 -1.07
C SER A 46 30.11 -16.44 0.34
N SER A 47 29.09 -17.00 1.01
CA SER A 47 29.14 -17.42 2.41
C SER A 47 29.60 -16.31 3.36
N ASP A 48 29.20 -15.06 3.07
CA ASP A 48 29.64 -13.87 3.76
C ASP A 48 28.69 -13.56 4.95
N GLN A 49 29.25 -13.50 6.17
CA GLN A 49 28.47 -13.17 7.37
C GLN A 49 27.96 -11.73 7.37
N ALA A 50 28.69 -10.81 6.79
CA ALA A 50 28.25 -9.42 6.68
C ALA A 50 27.00 -9.33 5.81
N ARG A 51 26.94 -10.10 4.72
CA ARG A 51 25.75 -10.20 3.87
C ARG A 51 24.57 -10.80 4.60
N ALA A 52 24.81 -11.80 5.46
CA ALA A 52 23.76 -12.42 6.28
C ALA A 52 23.12 -11.41 7.23
N LYS A 53 23.92 -10.54 7.85
CA LYS A 53 23.42 -9.47 8.72
C LYS A 53 22.60 -8.43 7.93
N GLU A 54 23.05 -8.10 6.74
CA GLU A 54 22.34 -7.20 5.83
C GLU A 54 20.96 -7.77 5.46
N LEU A 55 20.88 -9.09 5.24
CA LEU A 55 19.63 -9.78 4.96
C LEU A 55 18.62 -9.67 6.10
N ILE A 56 19.07 -9.79 7.34
CA ILE A 56 18.21 -9.64 8.51
C ILE A 56 17.66 -8.21 8.57
N ALA A 57 18.50 -7.21 8.32
CA ALA A 57 18.07 -5.81 8.29
C ALA A 57 17.04 -5.54 7.18
N GLN A 58 17.23 -6.14 6.01
CA GLN A 58 16.31 -6.01 4.89
C GLN A 58 14.97 -6.70 5.15
N ASP A 59 14.98 -7.84 5.83
CA ASP A 59 13.76 -8.55 6.23
C ASP A 59 12.91 -7.68 7.16
N LEU A 60 13.53 -7.04 8.15
CA LEU A 60 12.84 -6.11 9.05
C LEU A 60 12.26 -4.92 8.29
N ARG A 61 12.98 -4.41 7.31
CA ARG A 61 12.51 -3.31 6.47
C ARG A 61 11.32 -3.74 5.62
N LEU A 62 11.37 -4.93 5.05
CA LEU A 62 10.27 -5.46 4.25
C LEU A 62 9.01 -5.65 5.10
N ASP A 63 9.16 -6.18 6.32
CA ASP A 63 8.06 -6.32 7.26
C ASP A 63 7.42 -4.96 7.61
N ALA A 64 8.24 -3.93 7.82
CA ALA A 64 7.77 -2.58 8.09
C ALA A 64 6.99 -2.00 6.90
N LEU A 65 7.46 -2.22 5.68
CA LEU A 65 6.79 -1.79 4.46
C LEU A 65 5.46 -2.52 4.26
N GLU A 66 5.42 -3.81 4.56
CA GLU A 66 4.21 -4.62 4.51
C GLU A 66 3.16 -4.12 5.49
N SER A 67 3.56 -3.85 6.73
CA SER A 67 2.66 -3.32 7.76
C SER A 67 2.11 -1.94 7.39
N GLU A 68 2.94 -1.09 6.81
CA GLU A 68 2.52 0.23 6.33
C GLU A 68 1.52 0.12 5.18
N LEU A 69 1.77 -0.76 4.23
CA LEU A 69 0.87 -1.02 3.11
C LEU A 69 -0.49 -1.53 3.61
N GLU A 70 -0.47 -2.51 4.50
CA GLU A 70 -1.69 -3.07 5.09
C GLU A 70 -2.53 -1.99 5.78
N ARG A 71 -1.88 -1.11 6.54
CA ARG A 71 -2.56 0.00 7.21
C ARG A 71 -3.17 0.97 6.21
N LYS A 72 -2.47 1.31 5.13
CA LYS A 72 -2.98 2.21 4.08
C LYS A 72 -4.18 1.61 3.35
N VAL A 73 -4.11 0.32 3.01
CA VAL A 73 -5.20 -0.39 2.34
C VAL A 73 -6.42 -0.47 3.25
N THR A 74 -6.23 -0.85 4.50
CA THR A 74 -7.30 -0.96 5.49
C THR A 74 -7.98 0.39 5.70
N ARG A 75 -7.20 1.45 5.82
CA ARG A 75 -7.73 2.81 5.95
C ARG A 75 -8.54 3.23 4.73
N CYS A 76 -8.03 2.95 3.54
CA CYS A 76 -8.72 3.27 2.30
C CYS A 76 -10.09 2.56 2.23
N ILE A 77 -10.12 1.27 2.54
CA ILE A 77 -11.35 0.48 2.57
C ILE A 77 -12.33 1.04 3.60
N ALA A 78 -11.86 1.34 4.81
CA ALA A 78 -12.70 1.88 5.88
C ALA A 78 -13.34 3.23 5.51
N LEU A 79 -12.58 4.08 4.83
CA LEU A 79 -13.09 5.38 4.38
C LEU A 79 -14.08 5.26 3.23
N ARG A 80 -14.01 4.21 2.42
CA ARG A 80 -14.87 4.02 1.25
C ARG A 80 -16.06 3.10 1.51
N ALA A 81 -16.00 2.27 2.53
CA ALA A 81 -17.10 1.35 2.86
C ALA A 81 -18.44 2.06 3.10
N PRO A 82 -18.51 3.17 3.86
CA PRO A 82 -19.79 3.88 4.03
C PRO A 82 -20.35 4.42 2.72
N VAL A 83 -19.50 4.88 1.81
CA VAL A 83 -19.91 5.37 0.49
C VAL A 83 -20.51 4.22 -0.34
N ALA A 84 -19.88 3.05 -0.30
CA ALA A 84 -20.39 1.88 -1.00
C ALA A 84 -21.74 1.43 -0.43
N ASP A 85 -21.91 1.46 0.89
CA ASP A 85 -23.16 1.10 1.55
C ASP A 85 -24.28 2.09 1.19
N ASP A 86 -23.98 3.39 1.17
CA ASP A 86 -24.92 4.42 0.76
C ASP A 86 -25.36 4.21 -0.69
N LEU A 87 -24.42 3.88 -1.58
CA LEU A 87 -24.72 3.60 -2.98
C LEU A 87 -25.64 2.40 -3.13
N ARG A 88 -25.37 1.31 -2.40
CA ARG A 88 -26.22 0.12 -2.39
C ARG A 88 -27.62 0.44 -1.90
N TYR A 89 -27.72 1.23 -0.85
CA TYR A 89 -28.99 1.66 -0.30
C TYR A 89 -29.82 2.44 -1.33
N LEU A 90 -29.18 3.38 -2.02
CA LEU A 90 -29.81 4.14 -3.08
C LEU A 90 -30.26 3.24 -4.24
N MET A 91 -29.45 2.27 -4.62
CA MET A 91 -29.81 1.31 -5.68
C MET A 91 -30.98 0.44 -5.28
N MET A 92 -31.09 0.08 -4.03
CA MET A 92 -32.22 -0.70 -3.52
C MET A 92 -33.51 0.12 -3.47
N ALA A 93 -33.42 1.44 -3.33
CA ALA A 93 -34.56 2.34 -3.31
C ALA A 93 -35.17 2.58 -4.68
N ILE A 94 -34.42 2.33 -5.74
CA ILE A 94 -34.87 2.46 -7.13
C ILE A 94 -35.66 1.24 -7.57
#